data_b608c752fb3db59f646df5a73770f427
#
_entry.id   b608c752fb3db59f646df5a73770f427
#
_cell.length_a   1.000
_cell.length_b   1.000
_cell.length_c   1.000
_cell.angle_alpha   90.00
_cell.angle_beta   90.00
_cell.angle_gamma   90.00
#
_symmetry.space_group_name_H-M   'P 1'
#
loop_
_entity.id
_entity.type
_entity.pdbx_description
1 polymer ?
#
loop_
_entity_poly.entity_id
_entity_poly.type
_entity_poly.pdbx_seq_one_letter_code
_entity_poly.pdbx_strand_id
1 'polypeptide(L)'
;PPVVYEPDKVNASEDNIKRHLEYLGYYGSVVGSEVNVKRKNVKVTYKVTLGKRFPIKDIHYNVPSGGTFASDFLRDTGRVLVRRGDWLSEEMLENESQRSSAKMRNLGYYGFSKSHYFFQADTLTDPGNAILEYRINEYTRNESEKDATPIRKFTFNDVVISHPETFKIREKVLRDLNTIRPGDLYSENLVNNTYTRLSSLSVLSSVNVDVRQIDTALVNADISLSGARLQGTKVNIEASS
;
A
#
# COMPACT_ATOMS: atom_id res chain seq x y z
N PRO A 1 0.44 25.42 22.07
CA PRO A 1 1.56 26.31 22.32
C PRO A 1 1.83 27.15 21.08
N PRO A 2 2.28 28.40 21.21
CA PRO A 2 2.61 29.22 20.05
C PRO A 2 3.78 28.60 19.30
N VAL A 3 3.69 28.59 17.98
CA VAL A 3 4.77 28.09 17.12
C VAL A 3 5.87 29.14 17.09
N VAL A 4 7.09 28.74 17.44
CA VAL A 4 8.26 29.62 17.38
C VAL A 4 8.74 29.69 15.92
N TYR A 5 9.03 30.92 15.47
CA TYR A 5 9.58 31.13 14.13
C TYR A 5 11.03 30.66 14.05
N GLU A 6 11.31 29.83 13.07
CA GLU A 6 12.64 29.32 12.74
C GLU A 6 12.85 29.45 11.23
N PRO A 7 13.87 30.20 10.76
CA PRO A 7 14.11 30.40 9.33
C PRO A 7 14.27 29.09 8.54
N ASP A 8 14.98 28.11 9.11
CA ASP A 8 15.23 26.81 8.47
C ASP A 8 13.93 26.04 8.20
N LYS A 9 12.92 26.19 9.07
CA LYS A 9 11.59 25.60 8.85
C LYS A 9 10.83 26.25 7.69
N VAL A 10 11.10 27.54 7.43
CA VAL A 10 10.50 28.24 6.28
C VAL A 10 11.06 27.69 4.98
N ASN A 11 12.40 27.55 4.88
CA ASN A 11 13.05 26.95 3.70
C ASN A 11 12.61 25.51 3.48
N ALA A 12 12.56 24.70 4.54
CA ALA A 12 12.06 23.33 4.48
C ALA A 12 10.58 23.26 4.01
N SER A 13 9.79 24.27 4.36
CA SER A 13 8.39 24.37 3.90
C SER A 13 8.30 24.73 2.42
N GLU A 14 9.15 25.63 1.91
CA GLU A 14 9.24 25.94 0.47
C GLU A 14 9.56 24.67 -0.34
N ASP A 15 10.58 23.92 0.09
CA ASP A 15 10.97 22.67 -0.56
C ASP A 15 9.87 21.59 -0.50
N ASN A 16 9.15 21.53 0.62
CA ASN A 16 8.02 20.59 0.77
C ASN A 16 6.86 20.97 -0.16
N ILE A 17 6.52 22.26 -0.24
CA ILE A 17 5.47 22.75 -1.15
C ILE A 17 5.87 22.47 -2.60
N LYS A 18 7.12 22.76 -2.99
CA LYS A 18 7.63 22.50 -4.34
C LYS A 18 7.53 21.01 -4.69
N ARG A 19 8.03 20.10 -3.81
CA ARG A 19 7.95 18.65 -4.02
C ARG A 19 6.51 18.18 -4.10
N HIS A 20 5.61 18.71 -3.29
CA HIS A 20 4.19 18.35 -3.35
C HIS A 20 3.54 18.80 -4.67
N LEU A 21 3.90 19.97 -5.20
CA LEU A 21 3.41 20.42 -6.50
C LEU A 21 3.93 19.53 -7.64
N GLU A 22 5.18 19.10 -7.59
CA GLU A 22 5.75 18.16 -8.55
C GLU A 22 5.06 16.79 -8.47
N TYR A 23 4.80 16.32 -7.25
CA TYR A 23 4.01 15.10 -7.01
C TYR A 23 2.60 15.17 -7.62
N LEU A 24 1.97 16.35 -7.58
CA LEU A 24 0.68 16.63 -8.23
C LEU A 24 0.77 16.89 -9.75
N GLY A 25 1.97 16.86 -10.33
CA GLY A 25 2.23 17.01 -11.76
C GLY A 25 2.45 18.44 -12.24
N TYR A 26 2.78 19.38 -11.35
CA TYR A 26 3.18 20.75 -11.70
C TYR A 26 4.71 20.84 -11.74
N TYR A 27 5.32 20.36 -12.81
CA TYR A 27 6.76 20.22 -12.97
C TYR A 27 7.47 21.57 -13.16
N GLY A 28 8.53 21.80 -12.38
CA GLY A 28 9.27 23.05 -12.41
C GLY A 28 8.55 24.21 -11.72
N SER A 29 7.67 23.93 -10.76
CA SER A 29 7.08 24.96 -9.89
C SER A 29 8.14 25.69 -9.09
N VAL A 30 7.93 27.00 -8.88
CA VAL A 30 8.79 27.85 -8.06
C VAL A 30 8.02 28.29 -6.84
N VAL A 31 8.65 28.13 -5.67
CA VAL A 31 8.09 28.54 -4.38
C VAL A 31 9.10 29.48 -3.71
N GLY A 32 8.63 30.61 -3.20
CA GLY A 32 9.41 31.52 -2.39
C GLY A 32 8.58 32.01 -1.22
N SER A 33 9.23 32.58 -0.19
CA SER A 33 8.55 33.13 0.98
C SER A 33 8.87 34.58 1.22
N GLU A 34 7.91 35.28 1.82
CA GLU A 34 8.08 36.61 2.38
C GLU A 34 7.80 36.55 3.87
N VAL A 35 8.75 37.03 4.66
CA VAL A 35 8.65 37.07 6.13
C VAL A 35 8.41 38.51 6.58
N ASN A 36 7.29 38.74 7.25
CA ASN A 36 6.95 40.03 7.85
C ASN A 36 6.92 39.89 9.38
N VAL A 37 7.79 40.64 10.04
CA VAL A 37 7.90 40.65 11.50
C VAL A 37 7.24 41.91 12.04
N LYS A 38 6.20 41.75 12.86
CA LYS A 38 5.54 42.87 13.53
C LYS A 38 5.47 42.60 15.03
N ARG A 39 6.30 43.34 15.79
CA ARG A 39 6.48 43.14 17.24
C ARG A 39 6.96 41.70 17.55
N LYS A 40 6.15 40.93 18.27
CA LYS A 40 6.42 39.52 18.64
C LYS A 40 5.77 38.49 17.69
N ASN A 41 5.10 38.98 16.63
CA ASN A 41 4.42 38.13 15.68
C ASN A 41 5.19 38.08 14.36
N VAL A 42 5.36 36.88 13.81
CA VAL A 42 5.94 36.67 12.49
C VAL A 42 4.87 36.10 11.57
N LYS A 43 4.69 36.73 10.41
CA LYS A 43 3.84 36.26 9.33
C LYS A 43 4.71 35.79 8.17
N VAL A 44 4.60 34.53 7.80
CA VAL A 44 5.23 33.96 6.61
C VAL A 44 4.17 33.86 5.52
N THR A 45 4.47 34.34 4.33
CA THR A 45 3.60 34.22 3.14
C THR A 45 4.37 33.53 2.05
N TYR A 46 3.89 32.35 1.62
CA TYR A 46 4.48 31.61 0.51
C TYR A 46 3.87 32.08 -0.80
N LYS A 47 4.74 32.41 -1.76
CA LYS A 47 4.39 32.77 -3.14
C LYS A 47 4.71 31.58 -4.04
N VAL A 48 3.72 31.13 -4.78
CA VAL A 48 3.83 29.95 -5.63
C VAL A 48 3.59 30.35 -7.08
N THR A 49 4.53 29.97 -7.95
CA THR A 49 4.34 29.99 -9.41
C THR A 49 4.26 28.56 -9.89
N LEU A 50 3.11 28.16 -10.40
CA LEU A 50 2.88 26.79 -10.87
C LEU A 50 3.69 26.50 -12.12
N GLY A 51 4.30 25.32 -12.14
CA GLY A 51 5.03 24.81 -13.28
C GLY A 51 4.12 24.19 -14.35
N LYS A 52 4.74 23.58 -15.36
CA LYS A 52 4.01 22.96 -16.48
C LYS A 52 3.38 21.64 -16.07
N ARG A 53 2.23 21.32 -16.70
CA ARG A 53 1.61 20.00 -16.67
C ARG A 53 1.70 19.37 -18.05
N PHE A 54 1.78 18.05 -18.09
CA PHE A 54 1.87 17.28 -19.31
C PHE A 54 0.70 16.31 -19.39
N PRO A 55 -0.21 16.42 -20.38
CA PRO A 55 -1.21 15.40 -20.61
C PRO A 55 -0.55 14.15 -21.20
N ILE A 56 -0.99 12.99 -20.77
CA ILE A 56 -0.49 11.70 -21.27
C ILE A 56 -1.08 11.47 -22.67
N LYS A 57 -0.20 11.47 -23.69
CA LYS A 57 -0.61 11.21 -25.08
C LYS A 57 -0.71 9.74 -25.37
N ASP A 58 0.25 8.95 -24.88
CA ASP A 58 0.31 7.50 -25.09
C ASP A 58 0.86 6.76 -23.88
N ILE A 59 0.49 5.47 -23.77
CA ILE A 59 0.92 4.57 -22.71
C ILE A 59 1.42 3.27 -23.32
N HIS A 60 2.67 2.95 -23.08
CA HIS A 60 3.29 1.70 -23.50
C HIS A 60 3.47 0.76 -22.32
N TYR A 61 2.83 -0.41 -22.38
CA TYR A 61 2.95 -1.42 -21.34
C TYR A 61 4.13 -2.34 -21.63
N ASN A 62 5.06 -2.43 -20.67
CA ASN A 62 6.19 -3.34 -20.69
C ASN A 62 6.08 -4.27 -19.48
N VAL A 63 5.62 -5.50 -19.71
CA VAL A 63 5.35 -6.48 -18.66
C VAL A 63 6.11 -7.77 -18.93
N PRO A 64 6.55 -8.51 -17.89
CA PRO A 64 7.23 -9.78 -18.05
C PRO A 64 6.38 -10.76 -18.85
N SER A 65 6.95 -11.36 -19.87
CA SER A 65 6.24 -12.27 -20.81
C SER A 65 6.08 -13.70 -20.28
N GLY A 66 6.73 -14.03 -19.15
CA GLY A 66 6.69 -15.38 -18.56
C GLY A 66 5.38 -15.67 -17.83
N GLY A 67 4.92 -16.92 -17.88
CA GLY A 67 3.77 -17.41 -17.10
C GLY A 67 2.43 -16.75 -17.44
N THR A 68 1.54 -16.69 -16.44
CA THR A 68 0.17 -16.15 -16.57
C THR A 68 0.06 -14.68 -16.20
N PHE A 69 1.16 -14.07 -15.68
CA PHE A 69 1.13 -12.71 -15.15
C PHE A 69 0.73 -11.67 -16.20
N ALA A 70 1.39 -11.68 -17.36
CA ALA A 70 1.10 -10.74 -18.43
C ALA A 70 -0.38 -10.79 -18.85
N SER A 71 -0.94 -11.98 -19.01
CA SER A 71 -2.34 -12.14 -19.41
C SER A 71 -3.32 -11.65 -18.34
N ASP A 72 -3.04 -11.87 -17.07
CA ASP A 72 -3.87 -11.40 -15.96
C ASP A 72 -3.78 -9.87 -15.79
N PHE A 73 -2.58 -9.33 -15.95
CA PHE A 73 -2.35 -7.88 -15.91
C PHE A 73 -3.05 -7.18 -17.08
N LEU A 74 -2.83 -7.65 -18.32
CA LEU A 74 -3.42 -7.02 -19.51
C LEU A 74 -4.96 -7.09 -19.53
N ARG A 75 -5.56 -8.10 -18.89
CA ARG A 75 -7.01 -8.19 -18.68
C ARG A 75 -7.55 -7.08 -17.77
N ASP A 76 -6.72 -6.52 -16.88
CA ASP A 76 -7.09 -5.45 -15.97
C ASP A 76 -6.86 -4.04 -16.55
N THR A 77 -6.23 -3.90 -17.72
CA THR A 77 -5.89 -2.60 -18.31
C THR A 77 -7.11 -1.69 -18.56
N GLY A 78 -8.29 -2.24 -18.75
CA GLY A 78 -9.53 -1.47 -18.83
C GLY A 78 -9.93 -0.75 -17.53
N ARG A 79 -9.31 -1.09 -16.39
CA ARG A 79 -9.57 -0.50 -15.07
C ARG A 79 -8.42 0.38 -14.57
N VAL A 80 -7.38 0.54 -15.37
CA VAL A 80 -6.21 1.39 -15.05
C VAL A 80 -6.67 2.81 -14.78
N LEU A 81 -6.16 3.41 -13.71
CA LEU A 81 -6.47 4.80 -13.33
C LEU A 81 -5.79 5.80 -14.26
N VAL A 82 -4.67 5.40 -14.88
CA VAL A 82 -3.86 6.24 -15.77
C VAL A 82 -4.37 6.10 -17.20
N ARG A 83 -4.90 7.18 -17.78
CA ARG A 83 -5.51 7.17 -19.12
C ARG A 83 -4.87 8.21 -20.03
N ARG A 84 -4.99 8.00 -21.33
CA ARG A 84 -4.66 9.04 -22.31
C ARG A 84 -5.54 10.27 -22.08
N GLY A 85 -4.93 11.44 -22.07
CA GLY A 85 -5.56 12.73 -21.78
C GLY A 85 -5.50 13.14 -20.31
N ASP A 86 -5.22 12.23 -19.39
CA ASP A 86 -5.00 12.59 -17.99
C ASP A 86 -3.69 13.36 -17.81
N TRP A 87 -3.64 14.22 -16.79
CA TRP A 87 -2.43 14.92 -16.45
C TRP A 87 -1.44 13.98 -15.75
N LEU A 88 -0.22 13.88 -16.27
CA LEU A 88 0.84 13.12 -15.64
C LEU A 88 1.10 13.65 -14.23
N SER A 89 1.05 12.79 -13.22
CA SER A 89 1.42 13.08 -11.84
C SER A 89 1.93 11.83 -11.14
N GLU A 90 2.87 11.99 -10.20
CA GLU A 90 3.36 10.86 -9.39
C GLU A 90 2.25 10.28 -8.51
N GLU A 91 1.36 11.14 -7.99
CA GLU A 91 0.19 10.70 -7.22
C GLU A 91 -0.67 9.68 -7.97
N MET A 92 -0.99 9.98 -9.23
CA MET A 92 -1.81 9.08 -10.06
C MET A 92 -1.08 7.76 -10.34
N LEU A 93 0.22 7.81 -10.63
CA LEU A 93 1.04 6.63 -10.88
C LEU A 93 1.18 5.77 -9.62
N GLU A 94 1.35 6.40 -8.45
CA GLU A 94 1.39 5.68 -7.17
C GLU A 94 0.04 5.02 -6.84
N ASN A 95 -1.05 5.74 -7.00
CA ASN A 95 -2.41 5.20 -6.79
C ASN A 95 -2.69 4.01 -7.70
N GLU A 96 -2.28 4.09 -8.97
CA GLU A 96 -2.40 2.98 -9.91
C GLU A 96 -1.55 1.78 -9.51
N SER A 97 -0.28 1.98 -9.16
CA SER A 97 0.58 0.89 -8.72
C SER A 97 0.06 0.19 -7.46
N GLN A 98 -0.55 0.94 -6.54
CA GLN A 98 -1.18 0.40 -5.34
C GLN A 98 -2.45 -0.40 -5.67
N ARG A 99 -3.35 0.15 -6.50
CA ARG A 99 -4.57 -0.51 -6.96
C ARG A 99 -4.25 -1.82 -7.68
N SER A 100 -3.35 -1.74 -8.66
CA SER A 100 -3.00 -2.87 -9.52
C SER A 100 -2.26 -3.96 -8.73
N SER A 101 -1.31 -3.60 -7.86
CA SER A 101 -0.63 -4.59 -7.01
C SER A 101 -1.59 -5.31 -6.06
N ALA A 102 -2.56 -4.60 -5.45
CA ALA A 102 -3.59 -5.24 -4.64
C ALA A 102 -4.46 -6.20 -5.46
N LYS A 103 -4.81 -5.83 -6.70
CA LYS A 103 -5.52 -6.71 -7.61
C LYS A 103 -4.71 -7.98 -7.94
N MET A 104 -3.42 -7.83 -8.24
CA MET A 104 -2.55 -8.97 -8.54
C MET A 104 -2.38 -9.88 -7.32
N ARG A 105 -2.19 -9.34 -6.11
CA ARG A 105 -2.14 -10.16 -4.88
C ARG A 105 -3.42 -10.97 -4.68
N ASN A 106 -4.57 -10.45 -5.07
CA ASN A 106 -5.84 -11.18 -5.02
C ASN A 106 -6.03 -12.21 -6.15
N LEU A 107 -5.16 -12.19 -7.14
CA LEU A 107 -5.10 -13.20 -8.21
C LEU A 107 -4.02 -14.27 -7.98
N GLY A 108 -3.43 -14.29 -6.80
CA GLY A 108 -2.46 -15.32 -6.42
C GLY A 108 -1.01 -14.88 -6.36
N TYR A 109 -0.66 -13.67 -6.80
CA TYR A 109 0.72 -13.21 -6.88
C TYR A 109 1.22 -12.73 -5.51
N TYR A 110 1.56 -13.68 -4.63
CA TYR A 110 2.11 -13.42 -3.29
C TYR A 110 3.42 -12.63 -3.39
N GLY A 111 3.60 -11.66 -2.51
CA GLY A 111 4.79 -10.80 -2.49
C GLY A 111 4.82 -9.70 -3.56
N PHE A 112 3.92 -9.74 -4.55
CA PHE A 112 3.85 -8.69 -5.56
C PHE A 112 3.38 -7.36 -4.95
N SER A 113 4.11 -6.28 -5.24
CA SER A 113 3.90 -4.98 -4.59
C SER A 113 4.07 -3.81 -5.56
N LYS A 114 3.71 -2.60 -5.12
CA LYS A 114 3.95 -1.36 -5.88
C LYS A 114 5.43 -1.13 -6.23
N SER A 115 6.35 -1.77 -5.52
CA SER A 115 7.79 -1.64 -5.79
C SER A 115 8.27 -2.33 -7.07
N HIS A 116 7.44 -3.18 -7.68
CA HIS A 116 7.71 -3.79 -8.99
C HIS A 116 7.38 -2.87 -10.17
N TYR A 117 6.70 -1.73 -9.90
CA TYR A 117 6.30 -0.78 -10.94
C TYR A 117 7.37 0.26 -11.17
N PHE A 118 7.70 0.47 -12.45
CA PHE A 118 8.63 1.48 -12.91
C PHE A 118 7.94 2.31 -13.99
N PHE A 119 7.81 3.60 -13.74
CA PHE A 119 7.21 4.53 -14.68
C PHE A 119 8.29 5.42 -15.25
N GLN A 120 8.33 5.54 -16.56
CA GLN A 120 9.19 6.49 -17.24
C GLN A 120 8.34 7.34 -18.19
N ALA A 121 8.44 8.65 -18.06
CA ALA A 121 7.70 9.58 -18.90
C ALA A 121 8.67 10.36 -19.79
N ASP A 122 8.46 10.29 -21.08
CA ASP A 122 9.14 11.14 -22.06
C ASP A 122 8.28 12.36 -22.34
N THR A 123 8.80 13.54 -21.99
CA THR A 123 8.18 14.85 -22.22
C THR A 123 8.96 15.70 -23.22
N LEU A 124 10.01 15.12 -23.85
CA LEU A 124 10.92 15.81 -24.76
C LEU A 124 10.61 15.51 -26.23
N THR A 125 10.28 14.26 -26.54
CA THR A 125 10.00 13.83 -27.92
C THR A 125 8.75 14.50 -28.50
N ASP A 126 7.74 14.76 -27.67
CA ASP A 126 6.51 15.48 -28.06
C ASP A 126 6.27 16.66 -27.10
N PRO A 127 6.77 17.87 -27.44
CA PRO A 127 6.68 19.01 -26.56
C PRO A 127 5.25 19.34 -26.14
N GLY A 128 5.03 19.38 -24.81
CA GLY A 128 3.73 19.68 -24.22
C GLY A 128 2.89 18.45 -23.90
N ASN A 129 3.34 17.25 -24.27
CA ASN A 129 2.70 15.97 -23.94
C ASN A 129 3.68 15.06 -23.18
N ALA A 130 3.16 13.97 -22.61
CA ALA A 130 3.95 12.89 -22.04
C ALA A 130 3.65 11.58 -22.75
N ILE A 131 4.71 10.82 -23.10
CA ILE A 131 4.60 9.42 -23.49
C ILE A 131 5.04 8.60 -22.29
N LEU A 132 4.14 7.78 -21.74
CA LEU A 132 4.37 7.03 -20.52
C LEU A 132 4.75 5.58 -20.86
N GLU A 133 5.92 5.14 -20.43
CA GLU A 133 6.25 3.73 -20.30
C GLU A 133 5.79 3.23 -18.92
N TYR A 134 4.86 2.29 -18.94
CA TYR A 134 4.34 1.59 -17.78
C TYR A 134 5.01 0.22 -17.72
N ARG A 135 6.09 0.11 -16.93
CA ARG A 135 6.91 -1.10 -16.84
C ARG A 135 6.69 -1.82 -15.53
N ILE A 136 6.63 -3.15 -15.59
CA ILE A 136 6.67 -4.04 -14.44
C ILE A 136 7.92 -4.91 -14.56
N ASN A 137 8.72 -4.95 -13.50
CA ASN A 137 9.90 -5.79 -13.44
C ASN A 137 9.68 -6.99 -12.51
N GLU A 138 10.44 -8.06 -12.73
CA GLU A 138 10.51 -9.24 -11.85
C GLU A 138 11.38 -9.02 -10.62
N TYR A 139 11.73 -7.77 -10.33
CA TYR A 139 12.48 -7.31 -9.15
C TYR A 139 11.90 -5.98 -8.66
N THR A 140 12.14 -5.68 -7.39
CA THR A 140 11.64 -4.45 -6.77
C THR A 140 12.62 -3.29 -6.96
N ARG A 141 12.19 -2.06 -6.64
CA ARG A 141 13.06 -0.86 -6.70
C ARG A 141 14.30 -0.92 -5.80
N ASN A 142 14.31 -1.79 -4.78
CA ASN A 142 15.43 -1.97 -3.86
C ASN A 142 16.37 -3.11 -4.26
N GLU A 143 16.07 -3.78 -5.36
CA GLU A 143 16.80 -4.91 -5.93
C GLU A 143 17.36 -4.54 -7.30
N SER A 144 18.14 -5.42 -7.88
CA SER A 144 18.69 -5.29 -9.22
C SER A 144 18.12 -6.37 -10.15
N GLU A 145 18.32 -6.20 -11.45
CA GLU A 145 17.92 -7.19 -12.44
C GLU A 145 18.53 -8.59 -12.17
N LYS A 146 19.66 -8.66 -11.46
CA LYS A 146 20.27 -9.93 -11.06
C LYS A 146 19.47 -10.70 -10.01
N ASP A 147 18.63 -9.99 -9.26
CA ASP A 147 17.78 -10.54 -8.22
C ASP A 147 16.40 -10.94 -8.77
N ALA A 148 16.19 -10.78 -10.07
CA ALA A 148 14.92 -11.04 -10.74
C ALA A 148 14.43 -12.48 -10.49
N THR A 149 13.23 -12.60 -10.01
CA THR A 149 12.55 -13.88 -9.81
C THR A 149 11.20 -13.87 -10.55
N PRO A 150 10.88 -14.92 -11.33
CA PRO A 150 9.64 -14.94 -12.10
C PRO A 150 8.40 -14.67 -11.23
N ILE A 151 7.59 -13.72 -11.63
CA ILE A 151 6.33 -13.41 -10.96
C ILE A 151 5.35 -14.56 -11.21
N ARG A 152 4.95 -15.26 -10.14
CA ARG A 152 4.11 -16.46 -10.23
C ARG A 152 3.01 -16.47 -9.20
N LYS A 153 2.02 -17.34 -9.42
CA LYS A 153 0.93 -17.58 -8.46
C LYS A 153 1.38 -18.55 -7.38
N PHE A 154 0.86 -18.33 -6.19
CA PHE A 154 1.07 -19.17 -5.01
C PHE A 154 -0.24 -19.79 -4.55
N THR A 155 -0.13 -20.97 -3.95
CA THR A 155 -1.24 -21.73 -3.37
C THR A 155 -0.98 -21.93 -1.88
N PHE A 156 -2.02 -21.88 -1.06
CA PHE A 156 -1.91 -22.23 0.36
C PHE A 156 -1.67 -23.73 0.50
N ASN A 157 -0.51 -24.09 1.09
CA ASN A 157 -0.16 -25.48 1.37
C ASN A 157 -0.80 -25.94 2.68
N ASP A 158 -0.62 -25.15 3.75
CA ASP A 158 -1.15 -25.47 5.08
C ASP A 158 -1.66 -24.21 5.79
N VAL A 159 -2.62 -24.42 6.71
CA VAL A 159 -3.23 -23.37 7.52
C VAL A 159 -3.29 -23.81 8.96
N VAL A 160 -2.45 -23.22 9.80
CA VAL A 160 -2.35 -23.57 11.21
C VAL A 160 -3.01 -22.46 12.05
N ILE A 161 -3.93 -22.86 12.94
CA ILE A 161 -4.55 -21.94 13.92
C ILE A 161 -4.03 -22.32 15.30
N SER A 162 -3.32 -21.41 15.95
CA SER A 162 -2.77 -21.60 17.29
C SER A 162 -3.41 -20.64 18.29
N HIS A 163 -3.72 -21.16 19.48
CA HIS A 163 -4.23 -20.36 20.59
C HIS A 163 -3.78 -20.96 21.94
N PRO A 164 -3.71 -20.19 23.03
CA PRO A 164 -3.39 -20.71 24.36
C PRO A 164 -4.41 -21.73 24.84
N GLU A 165 -3.97 -22.80 25.51
CA GLU A 165 -4.84 -23.86 26.06
C GLU A 165 -5.86 -23.33 27.07
N THR A 166 -5.56 -22.24 27.75
CA THR A 166 -6.46 -21.55 28.69
C THR A 166 -7.67 -20.93 28.01
N PHE A 167 -7.63 -20.82 26.69
CA PHE A 167 -8.64 -20.15 25.89
C PHE A 167 -9.58 -21.18 25.24
N LYS A 168 -10.79 -21.31 25.81
CA LYS A 168 -11.79 -22.29 25.36
C LYS A 168 -12.66 -21.72 24.24
N ILE A 169 -12.21 -21.86 23.01
CA ILE A 169 -13.03 -21.62 21.80
C ILE A 169 -13.31 -22.98 21.13
N ARG A 170 -14.51 -23.13 20.58
CA ARG A 170 -14.80 -24.33 19.79
C ARG A 170 -14.05 -24.28 18.46
N GLU A 171 -13.26 -25.28 18.15
CA GLU A 171 -12.52 -25.38 16.88
C GLU A 171 -13.41 -25.16 15.64
N LYS A 172 -14.67 -25.61 15.71
CA LYS A 172 -15.64 -25.37 14.64
C LYS A 172 -15.82 -23.89 14.36
N VAL A 173 -15.91 -23.04 15.40
CA VAL A 173 -16.06 -21.58 15.24
C VAL A 173 -14.82 -20.98 14.55
N LEU A 174 -13.62 -21.39 14.97
CA LEU A 174 -12.37 -20.93 14.34
C LEU A 174 -12.32 -21.34 12.87
N ARG A 175 -12.71 -22.58 12.58
CA ARG A 175 -12.75 -23.10 11.22
C ARG A 175 -13.77 -22.40 10.32
N ASP A 176 -14.93 -22.05 10.85
CA ASP A 176 -16.01 -21.37 10.12
C ASP A 176 -15.67 -19.90 9.85
N LEU A 177 -14.88 -19.26 10.72
CA LEU A 177 -14.43 -17.87 10.56
C LEU A 177 -13.18 -17.75 9.69
N ASN A 178 -12.35 -18.79 9.64
CA ASN A 178 -11.21 -18.82 8.74
C ASN A 178 -11.66 -19.02 7.29
N THR A 179 -11.29 -18.10 6.41
CA THR A 179 -11.65 -18.16 4.98
C THR A 179 -10.57 -18.80 4.11
N ILE A 180 -9.38 -19.06 4.67
CA ILE A 180 -8.27 -19.70 3.95
C ILE A 180 -8.39 -21.23 4.06
N ARG A 181 -8.19 -21.93 2.95
CA ARG A 181 -8.16 -23.40 2.91
C ARG A 181 -6.88 -23.87 2.23
N PRO A 182 -6.28 -24.99 2.68
CA PRO A 182 -5.23 -25.65 1.93
C PRO A 182 -5.71 -25.99 0.51
N GLY A 183 -4.86 -25.72 -0.49
CA GLY A 183 -5.20 -25.86 -1.90
C GLY A 183 -5.82 -24.63 -2.55
N ASP A 184 -6.29 -23.63 -1.80
CA ASP A 184 -6.77 -22.37 -2.37
C ASP A 184 -5.62 -21.58 -2.98
N LEU A 185 -5.90 -20.88 -4.07
CA LEU A 185 -4.99 -19.90 -4.60
C LEU A 185 -4.82 -18.76 -3.58
N TYR A 186 -3.58 -18.27 -3.41
CA TYR A 186 -3.32 -17.13 -2.54
C TYR A 186 -4.22 -15.95 -2.91
N SER A 187 -4.77 -15.29 -1.91
CA SER A 187 -5.49 -14.03 -2.06
C SER A 187 -5.36 -13.22 -0.79
N GLU A 188 -4.92 -11.98 -0.93
CA GLU A 188 -4.83 -11.04 0.19
C GLU A 188 -6.20 -10.81 0.85
N ASN A 189 -7.28 -10.85 0.06
CA ASN A 189 -8.64 -10.75 0.59
C ASN A 189 -9.02 -11.92 1.49
N LEU A 190 -8.57 -13.15 1.21
CA LEU A 190 -8.81 -14.30 2.10
C LEU A 190 -8.10 -14.08 3.45
N VAL A 191 -6.87 -13.56 3.41
CA VAL A 191 -6.09 -13.24 4.62
C VAL A 191 -6.79 -12.14 5.44
N ASN A 192 -7.15 -11.04 4.80
CA ASN A 192 -7.81 -9.91 5.44
C ASN A 192 -9.21 -10.27 5.98
N ASN A 193 -9.97 -11.07 5.24
CA ASN A 193 -11.28 -11.56 5.69
C ASN A 193 -11.15 -12.47 6.91
N THR A 194 -10.17 -13.38 6.91
CA THR A 194 -9.88 -14.23 8.07
C THR A 194 -9.53 -13.38 9.28
N TYR A 195 -8.62 -12.43 9.13
CA TYR A 195 -8.26 -11.48 10.19
C TYR A 195 -9.49 -10.73 10.73
N THR A 196 -10.28 -10.14 9.84
CA THR A 196 -11.46 -9.33 10.22
C THR A 196 -12.52 -10.17 10.94
N ARG A 197 -12.82 -11.36 10.43
CA ARG A 197 -13.82 -12.26 11.04
C ARG A 197 -13.38 -12.76 12.41
N LEU A 198 -12.13 -13.16 12.57
CA LEU A 198 -11.60 -13.61 13.85
C LEU A 198 -11.52 -12.44 14.84
N SER A 199 -11.07 -11.27 14.41
CA SER A 199 -10.99 -10.07 15.25
C SER A 199 -12.33 -9.54 15.71
N SER A 200 -13.44 -9.94 15.09
CA SER A 200 -14.80 -9.58 15.53
C SER A 200 -15.24 -10.33 16.79
N LEU A 201 -14.50 -11.38 17.18
CA LEU A 201 -14.80 -12.12 18.41
C LEU A 201 -14.33 -11.33 19.65
N SER A 202 -15.26 -10.89 20.48
CA SER A 202 -14.97 -10.11 21.70
C SER A 202 -14.11 -10.84 22.74
N VAL A 203 -14.01 -12.16 22.62
CA VAL A 203 -13.19 -13.01 23.49
C VAL A 203 -11.72 -13.03 23.10
N LEU A 204 -11.37 -12.47 21.92
CA LEU A 204 -9.99 -12.32 21.47
C LEU A 204 -9.45 -10.92 21.78
N SER A 205 -8.22 -10.84 22.26
CA SER A 205 -7.49 -9.59 22.44
C SER A 205 -6.59 -9.25 21.26
N SER A 206 -6.09 -10.27 20.57
CA SER A 206 -5.33 -10.09 19.35
C SER A 206 -5.49 -11.28 18.40
N VAL A 207 -5.39 -10.97 17.12
CA VAL A 207 -5.34 -11.91 16.01
C VAL A 207 -4.16 -11.51 15.14
N ASN A 208 -3.33 -12.48 14.80
CA ASN A 208 -2.28 -12.29 13.80
C ASN A 208 -2.44 -13.37 12.72
N VAL A 209 -2.38 -12.97 11.46
CA VAL A 209 -2.41 -13.89 10.31
C VAL A 209 -1.12 -13.67 9.53
N ASP A 210 -0.16 -14.54 9.71
CA ASP A 210 1.13 -14.49 9.04
C ASP A 210 1.14 -15.47 7.87
N VAL A 211 1.57 -14.98 6.70
CA VAL A 211 1.69 -15.83 5.50
C VAL A 211 3.14 -15.88 5.10
N ARG A 212 3.69 -17.09 5.02
CA ARG A 212 5.10 -17.31 4.72
C ARG A 212 5.28 -18.21 3.50
N GLN A 213 6.15 -17.81 2.61
CA GLN A 213 6.58 -18.68 1.52
C GLN A 213 7.40 -19.83 2.07
N ILE A 214 7.07 -21.04 1.61
CA ILE A 214 7.75 -22.29 2.01
C ILE A 214 8.41 -22.98 0.82
N ASP A 215 7.96 -22.69 -0.39
CA ASP A 215 8.49 -23.25 -1.62
C ASP A 215 8.26 -22.25 -2.78
N THR A 216 8.67 -22.63 -3.97
CA THR A 216 8.64 -21.81 -5.19
C THR A 216 7.26 -21.24 -5.52
N ALA A 217 6.18 -21.95 -5.18
CA ALA A 217 4.80 -21.55 -5.47
C ALA A 217 3.83 -21.89 -4.31
N LEU A 218 4.35 -22.13 -3.11
CA LEU A 218 3.57 -22.52 -1.94
C LEU A 218 3.78 -21.54 -0.78
N VAL A 219 2.69 -21.25 -0.08
CA VAL A 219 2.68 -20.46 1.16
C VAL A 219 1.94 -21.21 2.26
N ASN A 220 2.38 -21.03 3.51
CA ASN A 220 1.61 -21.43 4.69
C ASN A 220 1.00 -20.19 5.34
N ALA A 221 -0.18 -20.37 5.96
CA ALA A 221 -0.81 -19.36 6.78
C ALA A 221 -0.80 -19.79 8.24
N ASP A 222 -0.12 -18.99 9.09
CA ASP A 222 -0.06 -19.19 10.53
C ASP A 222 -0.96 -18.15 11.22
N ILE A 223 -2.05 -18.61 11.82
CA ILE A 223 -3.02 -17.77 12.51
C ILE A 223 -2.79 -17.92 14.00
N SER A 224 -2.33 -16.86 14.65
CA SER A 224 -2.07 -16.83 16.10
C SER A 224 -3.11 -15.99 16.81
N LEU A 225 -3.75 -16.56 17.80
CA LEU A 225 -4.83 -15.94 18.56
C LEU A 225 -4.43 -15.77 20.03
N SER A 226 -4.82 -14.63 20.64
CA SER A 226 -4.67 -14.39 22.08
C SER A 226 -6.04 -14.10 22.69
N GLY A 227 -6.31 -14.66 23.86
CA GLY A 227 -7.55 -14.44 24.58
C GLY A 227 -7.58 -13.08 25.30
N ALA A 228 -8.72 -12.43 25.34
CA ALA A 228 -8.94 -11.27 26.18
C ALA A 228 -8.90 -11.69 27.66
N ARG A 229 -8.30 -10.86 28.51
CA ARG A 229 -8.38 -11.09 29.97
C ARG A 229 -9.83 -10.95 30.40
N LEU A 230 -10.36 -11.97 31.07
CA LEU A 230 -11.66 -11.88 31.72
C LEU A 230 -11.57 -10.80 32.81
N GLN A 231 -12.27 -9.70 32.62
CA GLN A 231 -12.40 -8.67 33.67
C GLN A 231 -13.28 -9.24 34.78
N GLY A 232 -12.69 -9.56 35.92
CA GLY A 232 -13.42 -9.90 37.12
C GLY A 232 -13.97 -8.60 37.76
N THR A 233 -15.29 -8.44 37.80
CA THR A 233 -15.91 -7.36 38.54
C THR A 233 -15.89 -7.73 40.05
N LYS A 234 -15.07 -7.02 40.83
CA LYS A 234 -15.07 -7.17 42.29
C LYS A 234 -16.18 -6.29 42.84
N VAL A 235 -17.29 -6.86 43.21
CA VAL A 235 -18.37 -6.15 43.96
C VAL A 235 -18.02 -6.18 45.45
N ASN A 236 -17.57 -5.06 46.00
CA ASN A 236 -17.45 -4.90 47.45
C ASN A 236 -18.80 -4.46 48.00
N ILE A 237 -19.47 -5.33 48.77
CA ILE A 237 -20.65 -4.98 49.54
C ILE A 237 -20.17 -4.59 50.95
N GLU A 238 -20.14 -3.31 51.24
CA GLU A 238 -19.95 -2.82 52.61
C GLU A 238 -21.32 -2.74 53.29
N ALA A 239 -21.56 -3.58 54.31
CA ALA A 239 -22.67 -3.45 55.18
C ALA A 239 -22.25 -2.60 56.39
N SER A 240 -22.78 -1.38 56.49
CA SER A 240 -22.65 -0.54 57.68
C SER A 240 -23.74 -0.90 58.69
N SER A 241 -23.31 -1.29 59.86
CA SER A 241 -24.18 -1.44 61.06
C SER A 241 -24.39 -0.12 61.75
#